data_f9b970e790f92db448d6fe2667831ea6
#
_entry.id   f9b970e790f92db448d6fe2667831ea6
#
_cell.length_a   1.000
_cell.length_b   1.000
_cell.length_c   1.000
_cell.angle_alpha   90.00
_cell.angle_beta   90.00
_cell.angle_gamma   90.00
#
_symmetry.space_group_name_H-M   'P 1'
#
loop_
_entity.id
_entity.type
_entity.pdbx_description
1 polymer ?
#
loop_
_entity_poly.entity_id
_entity_poly.type
_entity_poly.pdbx_seq_one_letter_code
_entity_poly.pdbx_strand_id
1 'polypeptide(L)'
;MYGSYRKPRELIWVGGWVTYVLLCAEGFTGYVLPWGQMSFWAAQVIISLLGSIPIIGEDLATWIRGDYLISGITLSRLFAFHVVLLPIMIIAVVFFHILALHEIGSNNPDGIDIKKHVDKDGVPLDSKPFYPYDITHDIYALGVFLLIFCSVVFFFPEGGGYVLEYVNFEPANPLSTPAHIVPSWYFTPFYAMLRAVDFSLFGFTAKFLGFVTMAAGIAIFAALPWLDRSPVTVS
;
A
#
# COMPACT_ATOMS: atom_id res chain seq x y z
N MET A 1 -8.36 17.43 8.77
CA MET A 1 -9.00 16.27 8.10
C MET A 1 -10.48 16.27 8.46
N TYR A 2 -11.36 16.05 7.48
CA TYR A 2 -12.82 16.23 7.64
C TYR A 2 -13.55 15.03 8.27
N GLY A 3 -12.85 14.08 8.91
CA GLY A 3 -13.46 12.86 9.45
C GLY A 3 -14.21 12.00 8.43
N SER A 4 -13.76 12.02 7.18
CA SER A 4 -14.44 11.38 6.04
C SER A 4 -14.48 9.85 6.11
N TYR A 5 -13.79 9.24 7.08
CA TYR A 5 -13.87 7.81 7.36
C TYR A 5 -15.07 7.41 8.23
N ARG A 6 -15.80 8.38 8.82
CA ARG A 6 -16.94 8.14 9.70
C ARG A 6 -18.20 7.78 8.91
N LYS A 7 -19.21 7.28 9.65
CA LYS A 7 -20.51 6.99 9.09
C LYS A 7 -21.04 8.14 8.24
N PRO A 8 -21.57 7.83 7.06
CA PRO A 8 -21.80 6.52 6.43
C PRO A 8 -20.67 6.07 5.47
N ARG A 9 -19.42 6.54 5.64
CA ARG A 9 -18.30 6.40 4.69
C ARG A 9 -17.30 5.32 5.06
N GLU A 10 -17.62 4.43 6.01
CA GLU A 10 -16.69 3.39 6.49
C GLU A 10 -16.23 2.48 5.34
N LEU A 11 -17.14 2.12 4.43
CA LEU A 11 -16.82 1.24 3.31
C LEU A 11 -15.84 1.90 2.34
N ILE A 12 -15.97 3.22 2.11
CA ILE A 12 -15.04 3.98 1.28
C ILE A 12 -13.65 3.95 1.92
N TRP A 13 -13.57 4.19 3.23
CA TRP A 13 -12.32 4.15 3.96
C TRP A 13 -11.64 2.78 3.92
N VAL A 14 -12.39 1.72 4.21
CA VAL A 14 -11.86 0.35 4.18
C VAL A 14 -11.40 -0.03 2.77
N GLY A 15 -12.17 0.32 1.74
CA GLY A 15 -11.77 0.12 0.34
C GLY A 15 -10.45 0.83 0.01
N GLY A 16 -10.28 2.08 0.45
CA GLY A 16 -9.01 2.82 0.32
C GLY A 16 -7.86 2.16 1.08
N TRP A 17 -8.11 1.67 2.30
CA TRP A 17 -7.11 0.96 3.08
C TRP A 17 -6.68 -0.36 2.40
N VAL A 18 -7.63 -1.15 1.88
CA VAL A 18 -7.32 -2.37 1.13
C VAL A 18 -6.49 -2.04 -0.11
N THR A 19 -6.86 -0.99 -0.86
CA THR A 19 -6.06 -0.52 -2.01
C THR A 19 -4.64 -0.18 -1.58
N TYR A 20 -4.45 0.52 -0.47
CA TYR A 20 -3.13 0.85 0.07
C TYR A 20 -2.29 -0.40 0.38
N VAL A 21 -2.88 -1.41 1.04
CA VAL A 21 -2.18 -2.68 1.36
C VAL A 21 -1.80 -3.43 0.09
N LEU A 22 -2.69 -3.45 -0.91
CA LEU A 22 -2.38 -4.05 -2.21
C LEU A 22 -1.26 -3.31 -2.94
N LEU A 23 -1.22 -1.97 -2.86
CA LEU A 23 -0.12 -1.17 -3.42
C LEU A 23 1.21 -1.43 -2.69
N CYS A 24 1.20 -1.67 -1.38
CA CYS A 24 2.40 -2.09 -0.66
C CYS A 24 2.90 -3.47 -1.15
N ALA A 25 1.99 -4.42 -1.38
CA ALA A 25 2.32 -5.72 -1.96
C ALA A 25 2.84 -5.59 -3.40
N GLU A 26 2.22 -4.72 -4.21
CA GLU A 26 2.64 -4.40 -5.57
C GLU A 26 4.06 -3.81 -5.59
N GLY A 27 4.32 -2.83 -4.73
CA GLY A 27 5.66 -2.24 -4.59
C GLY A 27 6.72 -3.25 -4.16
N PHE A 28 6.40 -4.12 -3.21
CA PHE A 28 7.32 -5.17 -2.77
C PHE A 28 7.61 -6.18 -3.90
N THR A 29 6.57 -6.72 -4.52
CA THR A 29 6.76 -7.72 -5.59
C THR A 29 7.52 -7.14 -6.78
N GLY A 30 7.24 -5.88 -7.15
CA GLY A 30 7.95 -5.16 -8.20
C GLY A 30 9.42 -4.91 -7.89
N TYR A 31 9.72 -4.56 -6.63
CA TYR A 31 11.10 -4.33 -6.20
C TYR A 31 12.00 -5.59 -6.30
N VAL A 32 11.40 -6.78 -6.20
CA VAL A 32 12.13 -8.04 -6.35
C VAL A 32 12.52 -8.34 -7.81
N LEU A 33 11.78 -7.81 -8.78
CA LEU A 33 11.93 -8.20 -10.20
C LEU A 33 13.28 -7.87 -10.84
N PRO A 34 13.97 -6.75 -10.52
CA PRO A 34 15.31 -6.49 -11.04
C PRO A 34 16.34 -7.57 -10.68
N TRP A 35 16.07 -8.36 -9.65
CA TRP A 35 16.89 -9.49 -9.19
C TRP A 35 18.33 -9.08 -8.85
N GLY A 36 18.51 -7.87 -8.35
CA GLY A 36 19.77 -7.40 -7.81
C GLY A 36 19.99 -7.83 -6.36
N GLN A 37 21.10 -7.41 -5.79
CA GLN A 37 21.47 -7.73 -4.40
C GLN A 37 20.41 -7.29 -3.39
N MET A 38 19.91 -6.06 -3.50
CA MET A 38 18.86 -5.59 -2.57
C MET A 38 17.52 -6.28 -2.82
N SER A 39 17.16 -6.55 -4.09
CA SER A 39 15.94 -7.29 -4.44
C SER A 39 15.89 -8.67 -3.79
N PHE A 40 16.97 -9.44 -3.92
CA PHE A 40 17.09 -10.79 -3.36
C PHE A 40 17.05 -10.77 -1.84
N TRP A 41 17.84 -9.91 -1.20
CA TRP A 41 17.93 -9.88 0.24
C TRP A 41 16.70 -9.24 0.91
N ALA A 42 16.02 -8.28 0.25
CA ALA A 42 14.73 -7.79 0.70
C ALA A 42 13.65 -8.88 0.67
N ALA A 43 13.60 -9.67 -0.40
CA ALA A 43 12.71 -10.84 -0.48
C ALA A 43 13.00 -11.85 0.65
N GLN A 44 14.29 -12.14 0.91
CA GLN A 44 14.70 -13.02 2.00
C GLN A 44 14.21 -12.52 3.36
N VAL A 45 14.36 -11.22 3.64
CA VAL A 45 13.92 -10.62 4.91
C VAL A 45 12.40 -10.70 5.03
N ILE A 46 11.64 -10.22 4.04
CA ILE A 46 10.17 -10.13 4.13
C ILE A 46 9.53 -11.52 4.21
N ILE A 47 9.95 -12.47 3.39
CA ILE A 47 9.42 -13.84 3.45
C ILE A 47 9.78 -14.49 4.79
N SER A 48 10.98 -14.23 5.31
CA SER A 48 11.38 -14.74 6.62
C SER A 48 10.60 -14.14 7.80
N LEU A 49 10.02 -12.93 7.65
CA LEU A 49 9.11 -12.37 8.65
C LEU A 49 7.81 -13.18 8.71
N LEU A 50 7.26 -13.55 7.57
CA LEU A 50 6.09 -14.44 7.50
C LEU A 50 6.40 -15.81 8.08
N GLY A 51 7.61 -16.33 7.86
CA GLY A 51 8.12 -17.55 8.49
C GLY A 51 8.18 -17.52 10.03
N SER A 52 8.17 -16.32 10.63
CA SER A 52 8.15 -16.20 12.10
C SER A 52 6.77 -16.41 12.74
N ILE A 53 5.71 -16.53 11.96
CA ILE A 53 4.35 -16.80 12.45
C ILE A 53 4.31 -18.19 13.05
N PRO A 54 3.88 -18.34 14.33
CA PRO A 54 3.82 -19.65 14.96
C PRO A 54 2.94 -20.63 14.19
N ILE A 55 3.33 -21.89 14.16
CA ILE A 55 2.62 -23.04 13.58
C ILE A 55 2.64 -23.07 12.06
N ILE A 56 2.22 -22.00 11.39
CA ILE A 56 2.01 -21.98 9.92
C ILE A 56 3.11 -21.24 9.15
N GLY A 57 3.99 -20.51 9.85
CA GLY A 57 4.89 -19.53 9.20
C GLY A 57 5.86 -20.18 8.22
N GLU A 58 6.50 -21.29 8.59
CA GLU A 58 7.47 -21.96 7.71
C GLU A 58 6.80 -22.56 6.46
N ASP A 59 5.62 -23.16 6.60
CA ASP A 59 4.85 -23.67 5.47
C ASP A 59 4.42 -22.54 4.54
N LEU A 60 3.97 -21.41 5.12
CA LEU A 60 3.61 -20.20 4.37
C LEU A 60 4.83 -19.62 3.62
N ALA A 61 5.97 -19.50 4.29
CA ALA A 61 7.20 -19.01 3.69
C ALA A 61 7.68 -19.92 2.55
N THR A 62 7.63 -21.21 2.73
CA THR A 62 7.98 -22.22 1.72
C THR A 62 7.00 -22.15 0.54
N TRP A 63 5.71 -22.00 0.81
CA TRP A 63 4.70 -21.84 -0.23
C TRP A 63 4.93 -20.57 -1.07
N ILE A 64 5.26 -19.43 -0.43
CA ILE A 64 5.53 -18.17 -1.14
C ILE A 64 6.81 -18.29 -1.99
N ARG A 65 7.88 -18.85 -1.42
CA ARG A 65 9.14 -19.08 -2.15
C ARG A 65 8.94 -20.06 -3.31
N GLY A 66 8.09 -21.06 -3.13
CA GLY A 66 7.95 -22.18 -4.05
C GLY A 66 9.09 -23.19 -3.99
N ASP A 67 10.00 -22.97 -3.07
CA ASP A 67 11.18 -23.76 -2.80
C ASP A 67 11.62 -23.55 -1.34
N TYR A 68 12.57 -24.33 -0.85
CA TYR A 68 13.16 -24.13 0.48
C TYR A 68 13.99 -22.84 0.55
N LEU A 69 14.58 -22.42 -0.54
CA LEU A 69 15.38 -21.20 -0.67
C LEU A 69 14.76 -20.24 -1.70
N ILE A 70 15.16 -18.99 -1.63
CA ILE A 70 14.82 -18.02 -2.67
C ILE A 70 15.56 -18.39 -3.95
N SER A 71 14.81 -18.58 -5.03
CA SER A 71 15.29 -19.09 -6.29
C SER A 71 14.56 -18.46 -7.49
N GLY A 72 14.88 -18.88 -8.69
CA GLY A 72 14.15 -18.48 -9.91
C GLY A 72 12.66 -18.81 -9.85
N ILE A 73 12.24 -19.84 -9.09
CA ILE A 73 10.82 -20.16 -8.87
C ILE A 73 10.15 -19.03 -8.08
N THR A 74 10.82 -18.51 -7.04
CA THR A 74 10.34 -17.36 -6.25
C THR A 74 10.16 -16.15 -7.15
N LEU A 75 11.15 -15.83 -7.98
CA LEU A 75 11.09 -14.72 -8.92
C LEU A 75 9.90 -14.86 -9.88
N SER A 76 9.71 -16.04 -10.48
CA SER A 76 8.60 -16.30 -11.42
C SER A 76 7.23 -16.12 -10.73
N ARG A 77 7.08 -16.55 -9.49
CA ARG A 77 5.84 -16.36 -8.71
C ARG A 77 5.57 -14.92 -8.41
N LEU A 78 6.59 -14.19 -7.93
CA LEU A 78 6.44 -12.76 -7.61
C LEU A 78 6.19 -11.94 -8.88
N PHE A 79 6.80 -12.32 -10.01
CA PHE A 79 6.49 -11.74 -11.31
C PHE A 79 5.00 -11.93 -11.68
N ALA A 80 4.46 -13.15 -11.55
CA ALA A 80 3.06 -13.40 -11.84
C ALA A 80 2.13 -12.62 -10.91
N PHE A 81 2.48 -12.44 -9.64
CA PHE A 81 1.73 -11.59 -8.71
C PHE A 81 1.76 -10.13 -9.15
N HIS A 82 2.94 -9.58 -9.44
CA HIS A 82 3.12 -8.18 -9.80
C HIS A 82 2.46 -7.82 -11.14
N VAL A 83 2.55 -8.69 -12.16
CA VAL A 83 2.09 -8.34 -13.52
C VAL A 83 0.62 -8.68 -13.74
N VAL A 84 0.07 -9.66 -13.01
CA VAL A 84 -1.28 -10.17 -13.26
C VAL A 84 -2.18 -10.04 -12.05
N LEU A 85 -1.86 -10.73 -10.95
CA LEU A 85 -2.80 -10.91 -9.86
C LEU A 85 -3.07 -9.59 -9.12
N LEU A 86 -2.02 -8.91 -8.66
CA LEU A 86 -2.15 -7.68 -7.90
C LEU A 86 -2.77 -6.54 -8.73
N PRO A 87 -2.37 -6.27 -9.99
CA PRO A 87 -3.04 -5.27 -10.81
C PRO A 87 -4.54 -5.53 -10.99
N ILE A 88 -4.95 -6.77 -11.24
CA ILE A 88 -6.37 -7.13 -11.37
C ILE A 88 -7.10 -6.89 -10.04
N MET A 89 -6.51 -7.28 -8.91
CA MET A 89 -7.10 -7.04 -7.59
C MET A 89 -7.21 -5.54 -7.28
N ILE A 90 -6.18 -4.75 -7.59
CA ILE A 90 -6.19 -3.29 -7.40
C ILE A 90 -7.30 -2.66 -8.24
N ILE A 91 -7.41 -3.00 -9.52
CA ILE A 91 -8.47 -2.48 -10.40
C ILE A 91 -9.86 -2.83 -9.83
N ALA A 92 -10.06 -4.07 -9.40
CA ALA A 92 -11.34 -4.49 -8.83
C ALA A 92 -11.67 -3.72 -7.53
N VAL A 93 -10.71 -3.57 -6.62
CA VAL A 93 -10.93 -2.84 -5.37
C VAL A 93 -11.15 -1.35 -5.62
N VAL A 94 -10.40 -0.73 -6.54
CA VAL A 94 -10.61 0.67 -6.95
C VAL A 94 -12.00 0.86 -7.55
N PHE A 95 -12.47 -0.07 -8.39
CA PHE A 95 -13.83 -0.03 -8.94
C PHE A 95 -14.88 0.00 -7.82
N PHE A 96 -14.80 -0.90 -6.85
CA PHE A 96 -15.73 -0.92 -5.71
C PHE A 96 -15.58 0.30 -4.80
N HIS A 97 -14.36 0.82 -4.62
CA HIS A 97 -14.11 2.05 -3.85
C HIS A 97 -14.80 3.26 -4.47
N ILE A 98 -14.69 3.43 -5.80
CA ILE A 98 -15.36 4.49 -6.53
C ILE A 98 -16.88 4.29 -6.55
N LEU A 99 -17.36 3.06 -6.70
CA LEU A 99 -18.79 2.76 -6.62
C LEU A 99 -19.37 3.17 -5.26
N ALA A 100 -18.70 2.81 -4.17
CA ALA A 100 -19.09 3.22 -2.82
C ALA A 100 -19.09 4.76 -2.64
N LEU A 101 -18.11 5.45 -3.25
CA LEU A 101 -18.05 6.91 -3.23
C LEU A 101 -19.25 7.53 -3.98
N HIS A 102 -19.61 6.99 -5.14
CA HIS A 102 -20.76 7.48 -5.92
C HIS A 102 -22.09 7.26 -5.20
N GLU A 103 -22.20 6.16 -4.46
CA GLU A 103 -23.43 5.87 -3.68
C GLU A 103 -23.65 6.90 -2.56
N ILE A 104 -22.60 7.25 -1.84
CA ILE A 104 -22.70 8.13 -0.66
C ILE A 104 -22.47 9.58 -1.02
N GLY A 105 -21.56 9.86 -1.96
CA GLY A 105 -21.09 11.19 -2.34
C GLY A 105 -19.87 11.66 -1.56
N SER A 106 -19.23 12.73 -2.07
CA SER A 106 -18.04 13.35 -1.46
C SER A 106 -18.40 14.05 -0.15
N ASN A 107 -17.44 14.12 0.76
CA ASN A 107 -17.55 14.95 1.95
C ASN A 107 -17.14 16.40 1.63
N ASN A 108 -17.50 17.34 2.51
CA ASN A 108 -17.11 18.74 2.43
C ASN A 108 -16.59 19.22 3.79
N PRO A 109 -15.92 20.42 3.85
CA PRO A 109 -15.38 20.95 5.08
C PRO A 109 -16.41 21.16 6.19
N ASP A 110 -17.64 21.52 5.82
CA ASP A 110 -18.70 21.84 6.78
C ASP A 110 -19.48 20.59 7.24
N GLY A 111 -19.19 19.42 6.67
CA GLY A 111 -19.88 18.16 7.00
C GLY A 111 -21.36 18.13 6.61
N ILE A 112 -21.78 19.00 5.71
CA ILE A 112 -23.17 19.10 5.25
C ILE A 112 -23.47 17.93 4.30
N ASP A 113 -24.58 17.26 4.54
CA ASP A 113 -25.10 16.25 3.62
C ASP A 113 -25.72 16.95 2.41
N ILE A 114 -24.97 17.04 1.33
CA ILE A 114 -25.38 17.73 0.09
C ILE A 114 -26.65 17.14 -0.52
N LYS A 115 -26.94 15.85 -0.32
CA LYS A 115 -28.13 15.18 -0.84
C LYS A 115 -29.42 15.63 -0.14
N LYS A 116 -29.31 16.27 1.03
CA LYS A 116 -30.45 16.84 1.76
C LYS A 116 -30.75 18.30 1.39
N HIS A 117 -29.84 18.96 0.70
CA HIS A 117 -29.95 20.36 0.29
C HIS A 117 -29.98 20.45 -1.23
N VAL A 118 -31.12 20.11 -1.78
CA VAL A 118 -31.34 20.05 -3.25
C VAL A 118 -32.33 21.12 -3.70
N ASP A 119 -32.24 21.50 -4.98
CA ASP A 119 -33.24 22.34 -5.63
C ASP A 119 -34.51 21.56 -6.00
N LYS A 120 -35.44 22.23 -6.69
CA LYS A 120 -36.72 21.64 -7.16
C LYS A 120 -36.54 20.47 -8.14
N ASP A 121 -35.40 20.40 -8.80
CA ASP A 121 -35.05 19.38 -9.78
C ASP A 121 -34.20 18.24 -9.16
N GLY A 122 -33.98 18.28 -7.85
CA GLY A 122 -33.20 17.28 -7.09
C GLY A 122 -31.69 17.45 -7.22
N VAL A 123 -31.20 18.57 -7.75
CA VAL A 123 -29.78 18.86 -7.87
C VAL A 123 -29.27 19.50 -6.58
N PRO A 124 -28.16 19.04 -5.99
CA PRO A 124 -27.60 19.64 -4.79
C PRO A 124 -27.25 21.12 -5.01
N LEU A 125 -27.67 21.98 -4.08
CA LEU A 125 -27.46 23.44 -4.17
C LEU A 125 -25.98 23.84 -4.16
N ASP A 126 -25.16 23.05 -3.45
CA ASP A 126 -23.69 23.22 -3.41
C ASP A 126 -23.01 22.19 -4.33
N SER A 127 -23.34 22.25 -5.60
CA SER A 127 -22.75 21.39 -6.61
C SER A 127 -22.49 22.15 -7.91
N LYS A 128 -21.60 21.59 -8.71
CA LYS A 128 -21.34 22.04 -10.10
C LYS A 128 -21.45 20.84 -11.04
N PRO A 129 -21.77 21.07 -12.32
CA PRO A 129 -21.79 20.00 -13.30
C PRO A 129 -20.41 19.32 -13.40
N PHE A 130 -20.39 18.00 -13.42
CA PHE A 130 -19.16 17.23 -13.60
C PHE A 130 -18.48 17.59 -14.94
N TYR A 131 -19.25 17.65 -16.02
CA TYR A 131 -18.77 18.09 -17.32
C TYR A 131 -19.20 19.55 -17.59
N PRO A 132 -18.28 20.43 -18.02
CA PRO A 132 -16.86 20.18 -18.33
C PRO A 132 -15.91 20.40 -17.13
N TYR A 133 -16.41 20.84 -15.98
CA TYR A 133 -15.57 21.38 -14.89
C TYR A 133 -14.63 20.34 -14.27
N ASP A 134 -15.19 19.28 -13.68
CA ASP A 134 -14.35 18.31 -12.98
C ASP A 134 -13.54 17.45 -13.95
N ILE A 135 -14.13 17.03 -15.07
CA ILE A 135 -13.40 16.25 -16.09
C ILE A 135 -12.19 17.00 -16.65
N THR A 136 -12.29 18.33 -16.80
CA THR A 136 -11.15 19.14 -17.28
C THR A 136 -10.02 19.16 -16.25
N HIS A 137 -10.34 19.26 -14.95
CA HIS A 137 -9.35 19.19 -13.89
C HIS A 137 -8.72 17.81 -13.78
N ASP A 138 -9.50 16.75 -13.91
CA ASP A 138 -9.02 15.38 -13.87
C ASP A 138 -8.05 15.08 -15.01
N ILE A 139 -8.41 15.47 -16.25
CA ILE A 139 -7.53 15.32 -17.42
C ILE A 139 -6.25 16.15 -17.27
N TYR A 140 -6.36 17.38 -16.74
CA TYR A 140 -5.19 18.22 -16.48
C TYR A 140 -4.26 17.59 -15.44
N ALA A 141 -4.81 17.17 -14.30
CA ALA A 141 -4.04 16.52 -13.25
C ALA A 141 -3.38 15.23 -13.71
N LEU A 142 -4.11 14.39 -14.46
CA LEU A 142 -3.57 13.19 -15.09
C LEU A 142 -2.43 13.52 -16.08
N GLY A 143 -2.60 14.55 -16.91
CA GLY A 143 -1.57 15.00 -17.85
C GLY A 143 -0.29 15.44 -17.15
N VAL A 144 -0.41 16.23 -16.06
CA VAL A 144 0.75 16.64 -15.24
C VAL A 144 1.42 15.43 -14.58
N PHE A 145 0.62 14.53 -14.00
CA PHE A 145 1.14 13.29 -13.42
C PHE A 145 1.92 12.46 -14.45
N LEU A 146 1.32 12.22 -15.63
CA LEU A 146 1.97 11.43 -16.68
C LEU A 146 3.23 12.10 -17.21
N LEU A 147 3.26 13.44 -17.31
CA LEU A 147 4.46 14.17 -17.69
C LEU A 147 5.60 13.92 -16.71
N ILE A 148 5.34 14.05 -15.41
CA ILE A 148 6.34 13.80 -14.36
C ILE A 148 6.75 12.32 -14.36
N PHE A 149 5.78 11.42 -14.38
CA PHE A 149 6.01 9.97 -14.38
C PHE A 149 6.87 9.54 -15.58
N CYS A 150 6.50 9.93 -16.80
CA CYS A 150 7.27 9.61 -17.99
C CYS A 150 8.66 10.25 -17.97
N SER A 151 8.78 11.46 -17.41
CA SER A 151 10.08 12.12 -17.26
C SER A 151 11.02 11.31 -16.37
N VAL A 152 10.53 10.77 -15.26
CA VAL A 152 11.33 9.90 -14.40
C VAL A 152 11.64 8.58 -15.11
N VAL A 153 10.63 7.88 -15.62
CA VAL A 153 10.80 6.54 -16.20
C VAL A 153 11.75 6.54 -17.41
N PHE A 154 11.66 7.54 -18.28
CA PHE A 154 12.43 7.54 -19.53
C PHE A 154 13.76 8.29 -19.44
N PHE A 155 13.89 9.27 -18.53
CA PHE A 155 15.07 10.13 -18.51
C PHE A 155 15.87 10.08 -17.21
N PHE A 156 15.25 9.60 -16.11
CA PHE A 156 15.92 9.55 -14.80
C PHE A 156 15.43 8.37 -13.94
N PRO A 157 15.45 7.12 -14.46
CA PRO A 157 14.85 5.95 -13.80
C PRO A 157 15.52 5.59 -12.47
N GLU A 158 16.79 5.90 -12.31
CA GLU A 158 17.54 5.62 -11.08
C GLU A 158 17.26 6.64 -9.97
N GLY A 159 16.80 7.85 -10.34
CA GLY A 159 16.54 8.92 -9.39
C GLY A 159 17.75 9.33 -8.55
N GLY A 160 18.98 9.20 -9.10
CA GLY A 160 20.22 9.44 -8.37
C GLY A 160 20.45 8.48 -7.21
N GLY A 161 19.93 7.25 -7.28
CA GLY A 161 19.99 6.25 -6.23
C GLY A 161 18.84 6.32 -5.20
N TYR A 162 17.93 7.30 -5.32
CA TYR A 162 16.76 7.41 -4.45
C TYR A 162 15.57 6.55 -4.89
N VAL A 163 15.45 6.31 -6.21
CA VAL A 163 14.40 5.46 -6.78
C VAL A 163 14.88 4.01 -6.83
N LEU A 164 16.10 3.80 -7.32
CA LEU A 164 16.74 2.50 -7.34
C LEU A 164 18.18 2.63 -6.78
N GLU A 165 18.46 1.91 -5.70
CA GLU A 165 19.77 1.93 -5.04
C GLU A 165 20.84 1.31 -5.97
N TYR A 166 22.03 1.90 -6.00
CA TYR A 166 23.14 1.42 -6.84
C TYR A 166 23.55 -0.02 -6.55
N VAL A 167 23.44 -0.47 -5.30
CA VAL A 167 23.72 -1.87 -4.91
C VAL A 167 22.80 -2.85 -5.61
N ASN A 168 21.62 -2.41 -6.05
CA ASN A 168 20.66 -3.28 -6.75
C ASN A 168 21.02 -3.50 -8.24
N PHE A 169 22.02 -2.82 -8.77
CA PHE A 169 22.62 -3.14 -10.08
C PHE A 169 23.62 -4.30 -10.01
N GLU A 170 24.09 -4.66 -8.81
CA GLU A 170 24.90 -5.87 -8.62
C GLU A 170 23.99 -7.10 -8.71
N PRO A 171 24.36 -8.13 -9.49
CA PRO A 171 23.62 -9.38 -9.56
C PRO A 171 23.43 -10.02 -8.19
N ALA A 172 22.26 -10.59 -7.95
CA ALA A 172 21.95 -11.26 -6.69
C ALA A 172 22.97 -12.35 -6.36
N ASN A 173 23.61 -12.23 -5.21
CA ASN A 173 24.56 -13.21 -4.69
C ASN A 173 24.10 -13.73 -3.32
N PRO A 174 23.59 -14.98 -3.24
CA PRO A 174 23.10 -15.56 -1.99
C PRO A 174 24.20 -15.81 -0.95
N LEU A 175 25.49 -15.78 -1.38
CA LEU A 175 26.64 -16.02 -0.51
C LEU A 175 27.23 -14.74 0.08
N SER A 176 26.78 -13.56 -0.37
CA SER A 176 27.28 -12.27 0.07
C SER A 176 26.14 -11.35 0.50
N THR A 177 25.96 -11.26 1.82
CA THR A 177 24.92 -10.36 2.38
C THR A 177 25.38 -8.90 2.30
N PRO A 178 24.58 -7.97 1.77
CA PRO A 178 24.89 -6.54 1.81
C PRO A 178 25.02 -6.03 3.25
N ALA A 179 25.89 -5.05 3.47
CA ALA A 179 26.14 -4.48 4.79
C ALA A 179 24.89 -3.88 5.44
N HIS A 180 23.98 -3.32 4.63
CA HIS A 180 22.75 -2.73 5.07
C HIS A 180 21.61 -3.20 4.16
N ILE A 181 20.67 -3.98 4.72
CA ILE A 181 19.41 -4.33 4.06
C ILE A 181 18.34 -3.45 4.68
N VAL A 182 17.97 -2.39 3.96
CA VAL A 182 16.92 -1.46 4.37
C VAL A 182 15.81 -1.42 3.30
N PRO A 183 14.55 -1.28 3.71
CA PRO A 183 13.48 -1.13 2.74
C PRO A 183 13.54 0.25 2.08
N SER A 184 12.89 0.39 0.93
CA SER A 184 12.67 1.67 0.28
C SER A 184 12.04 2.69 1.26
N TRP A 185 12.37 3.97 1.08
CA TRP A 185 12.03 5.05 2.02
C TRP A 185 10.56 5.10 2.44
N TYR A 186 9.63 4.75 1.55
CA TYR A 186 8.18 4.73 1.83
C TYR A 186 7.74 3.61 2.77
N PHE A 187 8.57 2.59 3.01
CA PHE A 187 8.34 1.55 4.01
C PHE A 187 9.04 1.83 5.34
N THR A 188 9.85 2.87 5.44
CA THR A 188 10.64 3.18 6.64
C THR A 188 9.82 3.30 7.93
N PRO A 189 8.61 3.91 7.96
CA PRO A 189 7.79 3.96 9.17
C PRO A 189 7.42 2.57 9.69
N PHE A 190 7.08 1.66 8.82
CA PHE A 190 6.73 0.27 9.18
C PHE A 190 7.95 -0.53 9.61
N TYR A 191 9.08 -0.31 8.95
CA TYR A 191 10.35 -0.89 9.35
C TYR A 191 10.78 -0.41 10.74
N ALA A 192 10.57 0.84 11.08
CA ALA A 192 10.84 1.37 12.42
C ALA A 192 9.98 0.69 13.48
N MET A 193 8.67 0.47 13.22
CA MET A 193 7.78 -0.29 14.12
C MET A 193 8.27 -1.73 14.32
N LEU A 194 8.67 -2.40 13.24
CA LEU A 194 9.23 -3.74 13.28
C LEU A 194 10.48 -3.81 14.16
N ARG A 195 11.40 -2.86 14.00
CA ARG A 195 12.69 -2.81 14.67
C ARG A 195 12.62 -2.31 16.12
N ALA A 196 11.54 -1.62 16.49
CA ALA A 196 11.33 -1.15 17.86
C ALA A 196 11.14 -2.29 18.88
N VAL A 197 10.82 -3.49 18.41
CA VAL A 197 10.62 -4.67 19.26
C VAL A 197 11.85 -5.58 19.15
N ASP A 198 12.71 -5.54 20.18
CA ASP A 198 13.97 -6.30 20.26
C ASP A 198 13.97 -7.37 21.37
N PHE A 199 12.82 -7.60 22.00
CA PHE A 199 12.65 -8.54 23.10
C PHE A 199 11.68 -9.68 22.74
N SER A 200 11.87 -10.83 23.40
CA SER A 200 10.95 -11.98 23.33
C SER A 200 10.03 -11.99 24.54
N LEU A 201 8.77 -12.37 24.36
CA LEU A 201 7.78 -12.37 25.43
C LEU A 201 6.81 -13.57 25.28
N PHE A 202 6.47 -14.22 26.39
CA PHE A 202 5.53 -15.35 26.43
C PHE A 202 5.82 -16.49 25.43
N GLY A 203 7.12 -16.74 25.16
CA GLY A 203 7.53 -17.76 24.18
C GLY A 203 7.52 -17.30 22.71
N PHE A 204 7.08 -16.09 22.44
CA PHE A 204 7.15 -15.48 21.10
C PHE A 204 8.50 -14.78 20.89
N THR A 205 9.07 -14.97 19.71
CA THR A 205 10.34 -14.33 19.35
C THR A 205 10.17 -12.82 19.10
N ALA A 206 11.24 -12.04 19.32
CA ALA A 206 11.27 -10.62 19.00
C ALA A 206 10.86 -10.36 17.54
N LYS A 207 11.29 -11.20 16.60
CA LYS A 207 10.94 -11.13 15.19
C LYS A 207 9.43 -11.23 14.95
N PHE A 208 8.76 -12.17 15.58
CA PHE A 208 7.30 -12.32 15.49
C PHE A 208 6.57 -11.14 16.14
N LEU A 209 6.99 -10.73 17.32
CA LEU A 209 6.38 -9.58 18.03
C LEU A 209 6.55 -8.29 17.24
N GLY A 210 7.72 -8.06 16.65
CA GLY A 210 7.95 -6.92 15.74
C GLY A 210 7.05 -6.97 14.51
N PHE A 211 6.89 -8.14 13.90
CA PHE A 211 5.96 -8.34 12.79
C PHE A 211 4.51 -8.02 13.19
N VAL A 212 4.06 -8.51 14.35
CA VAL A 212 2.71 -8.21 14.88
C VAL A 212 2.54 -6.72 15.15
N THR A 213 3.56 -6.06 15.72
CA THR A 213 3.52 -4.61 15.99
C THR A 213 3.38 -3.80 14.70
N MET A 214 4.15 -4.16 13.68
CA MET A 214 4.06 -3.54 12.35
C MET A 214 2.68 -3.79 11.72
N ALA A 215 2.20 -5.02 11.73
CA ALA A 215 0.88 -5.37 11.18
C ALA A 215 -0.26 -4.67 11.93
N ALA A 216 -0.19 -4.58 13.27
CA ALA A 216 -1.14 -3.83 14.08
C ALA A 216 -1.12 -2.34 13.75
N GLY A 217 0.08 -1.75 13.54
CA GLY A 217 0.23 -0.36 13.12
C GLY A 217 -0.45 -0.07 11.78
N ILE A 218 -0.42 -1.01 10.84
CA ILE A 218 -1.14 -0.91 9.56
C ILE A 218 -2.65 -1.11 9.78
N ALA A 219 -3.04 -2.12 10.56
CA ALA A 219 -4.43 -2.51 10.74
C ALA A 219 -5.24 -1.46 11.53
N ILE A 220 -4.61 -0.70 12.44
CA ILE A 220 -5.31 0.34 13.22
C ILE A 220 -5.93 1.41 12.30
N PHE A 221 -5.31 1.70 11.16
CA PHE A 221 -5.89 2.63 10.20
C PHE A 221 -7.17 2.11 9.56
N ALA A 222 -7.29 0.79 9.34
CA ALA A 222 -8.55 0.20 8.89
C ALA A 222 -9.66 0.39 9.91
N ALA A 223 -9.33 0.29 11.19
CA ALA A 223 -10.28 0.35 12.30
C ALA A 223 -10.69 1.78 12.72
N LEU A 224 -10.07 2.83 12.15
CA LEU A 224 -10.35 4.23 12.51
C LEU A 224 -11.84 4.61 12.52
N PRO A 225 -12.68 4.19 11.56
CA PRO A 225 -14.10 4.54 11.58
C PRO A 225 -14.83 4.14 12.86
N TRP A 226 -14.36 3.09 13.53
CA TRP A 226 -14.97 2.55 14.75
C TRP A 226 -14.22 2.95 16.02
N LEU A 227 -12.94 3.27 15.92
CA LEU A 227 -12.10 3.67 17.04
C LEU A 227 -12.24 5.16 17.39
N ASP A 228 -12.47 5.99 16.39
CA ASP A 228 -12.62 7.43 16.61
C ASP A 228 -13.99 7.76 17.22
N ARG A 229 -13.97 8.11 18.50
CA ARG A 229 -15.14 8.51 19.29
C ARG A 229 -15.21 10.03 19.52
N SER A 230 -14.38 10.81 18.84
CA SER A 230 -14.43 12.27 18.96
C SER A 230 -15.82 12.81 18.61
N PRO A 231 -16.39 13.76 19.36
CA PRO A 231 -17.64 14.41 19.01
C PRO A 231 -17.49 15.38 17.83
N VAL A 232 -16.25 15.73 17.46
CA VAL A 232 -15.97 16.67 16.37
C VAL A 232 -16.15 15.93 15.03
N THR A 233 -17.17 16.32 14.27
CA THR A 233 -17.49 15.78 12.95
C THR A 233 -17.05 16.68 11.80
N VAL A 234 -16.62 17.89 12.12
CA VAL A 234 -16.23 18.95 11.18
C VAL A 234 -14.97 19.63 11.72
N SER A 235 -14.07 20.02 10.85
CA SER A 235 -12.85 20.76 11.19
C SER A 235 -13.02 22.24 10.88
#